data_ee7ac62c3af222c12184b072bf6824aa
#
_entry.id   ee7ac62c3af222c12184b072bf6824aa
#
_cell.length_a   1.000
_cell.length_b   1.000
_cell.length_c   1.000
_cell.angle_alpha   90.00
_cell.angle_beta   90.00
_cell.angle_gamma   90.00
#
_symmetry.space_group_name_H-M   'P 1'
#
loop_
_entity.id
_entity.type
_entity.pdbx_description
1 polymer ?
#
loop_
_entity_poly.entity_id
_entity_poly.type
_entity_poly.pdbx_seq_one_letter_code
_entity_poly.pdbx_strand_id
1 'polypeptide(L)'
;QIKNIQSESDKRISEWQSNVALLTVNAHINYIKSNFKRNKKITKFLDDVKKDILKNVNAFLVVDDDSKKPVQPQPQRQEVLRPWLNYRVNLFIDNSNLEGAPVIMDSNYSYPNIFGKLEYENYYGSLKTDYTMLKPGLLHIANGGYLIMQATDIVSNQYCYETLKKVLRTKELGIENPVDQHSSMVMVSLKPEPIPLNLKVILIGNEALYQTLISVDTDFRKLFKIKVEFEDDAPLTLENMNKLARVVEGFCQTEELPPLDRSGMAKVIEFASRLANDQTKLSTRFSEITQIVGEAATLARLRREKVI
;
A
#
# COMPACT_ATOMS: atom_id res chain seq x y z
N GLN A 1 59.67 -13.50 15.61
CA GLN A 1 59.63 -12.32 16.49
C GLN A 1 59.02 -11.12 15.77
N ILE A 2 59.49 -10.72 14.55
CA ILE A 2 58.97 -9.55 13.83
C ILE A 2 57.47 -9.66 13.50
N LYS A 3 56.97 -10.83 13.05
CA LYS A 3 55.56 -11.05 12.78
C LYS A 3 54.67 -10.91 14.01
N ASN A 4 55.17 -11.30 15.18
CA ASN A 4 54.39 -11.16 16.45
C ASN A 4 54.32 -9.70 16.91
N ILE A 5 55.41 -8.92 16.71
CA ILE A 5 55.46 -7.51 17.07
C ILE A 5 54.53 -6.70 16.12
N GLN A 6 54.51 -7.02 14.82
CA GLN A 6 53.58 -6.40 13.87
C GLN A 6 52.12 -6.72 14.22
N SER A 7 51.79 -7.99 14.51
CA SER A 7 50.42 -8.39 14.92
C SER A 7 49.98 -7.71 16.23
N GLU A 8 50.88 -7.49 17.16
CA GLU A 8 50.58 -6.80 18.42
C GLU A 8 50.40 -5.29 18.24
N SER A 9 51.21 -4.68 17.35
CA SER A 9 51.06 -3.29 16.96
C SER A 9 49.75 -3.03 16.24
N ASP A 10 49.38 -3.88 15.27
CA ASP A 10 48.13 -3.76 14.52
C ASP A 10 46.91 -3.91 15.43
N LYS A 11 46.95 -4.80 16.42
CA LYS A 11 45.90 -4.92 17.45
C LYS A 11 45.77 -3.65 18.29
N ARG A 12 46.86 -3.08 18.76
CA ARG A 12 46.83 -1.84 19.53
C ARG A 12 46.32 -0.67 18.73
N ILE A 13 46.68 -0.54 17.47
CA ILE A 13 46.17 0.49 16.56
C ILE A 13 44.66 0.33 16.37
N SER A 14 44.18 -0.89 16.12
CA SER A 14 42.76 -1.18 15.96
C SER A 14 41.95 -0.89 17.25
N GLU A 15 42.49 -1.25 18.41
CA GLU A 15 41.86 -0.92 19.70
C GLU A 15 41.78 0.61 19.94
N TRP A 16 42.82 1.33 19.59
CA TRP A 16 42.86 2.78 19.72
C TRP A 16 41.86 3.45 18.79
N GLN A 17 41.79 3.03 17.51
CA GLN A 17 40.80 3.49 16.56
C GLN A 17 39.38 3.22 17.02
N SER A 18 39.12 2.03 17.56
CA SER A 18 37.80 1.68 18.12
C SER A 18 37.43 2.55 19.31
N ASN A 19 38.39 2.87 20.20
CA ASN A 19 38.14 3.72 21.35
C ASN A 19 37.85 5.19 20.94
N VAL A 20 38.54 5.74 19.96
CA VAL A 20 38.27 7.08 19.43
C VAL A 20 36.88 7.10 18.75
N ALA A 21 36.59 6.13 17.91
CA ALA A 21 35.30 5.98 17.27
C ALA A 21 34.15 5.82 18.28
N LEU A 22 34.39 5.11 19.39
CA LEU A 22 33.43 4.91 20.45
C LEU A 22 32.95 6.23 21.07
N LEU A 23 33.86 7.19 21.30
CA LEU A 23 33.50 8.48 21.89
C LEU A 23 32.52 9.24 20.98
N THR A 24 32.85 9.34 19.69
CA THR A 24 32.02 10.05 18.71
C THR A 24 30.68 9.35 18.50
N VAL A 25 30.72 8.03 18.22
CA VAL A 25 29.52 7.24 17.95
C VAL A 25 28.58 7.21 19.16
N ASN A 26 29.11 7.09 20.38
CA ASN A 26 28.30 7.10 21.61
C ASN A 26 27.50 8.39 21.77
N ALA A 27 28.13 9.55 21.53
CA ALA A 27 27.45 10.83 21.70
C ALA A 27 26.22 10.93 20.78
N HIS A 28 26.39 10.60 19.49
CA HIS A 28 25.31 10.65 18.50
C HIS A 28 24.23 9.58 18.75
N ILE A 29 24.62 8.35 19.02
CA ILE A 29 23.66 7.26 19.29
C ILE A 29 22.85 7.54 20.56
N ASN A 30 23.47 8.04 21.63
CA ASN A 30 22.76 8.37 22.85
C ASN A 30 21.80 9.55 22.65
N TYR A 31 22.17 10.54 21.84
CA TYR A 31 21.28 11.62 21.44
C TYR A 31 20.03 11.08 20.70
N ILE A 32 20.22 10.25 19.68
CA ILE A 32 19.10 9.64 18.95
C ILE A 32 18.24 8.80 19.91
N LYS A 33 18.85 7.95 20.74
CA LYS A 33 18.12 7.13 21.72
C LYS A 33 17.28 7.95 22.69
N SER A 34 17.73 9.16 23.04
CA SER A 34 16.97 10.04 23.93
C SER A 34 15.61 10.43 23.36
N ASN A 35 15.49 10.51 22.03
CA ASN A 35 14.25 10.82 21.34
C ASN A 35 13.31 9.60 21.23
N PHE A 36 13.85 8.38 21.30
CA PHE A 36 13.09 7.13 21.12
C PHE A 36 13.05 6.23 22.36
N LYS A 37 13.20 6.77 23.57
CA LYS A 37 13.27 6.02 24.85
C LYS A 37 12.15 5.01 25.05
N ARG A 38 10.94 5.30 24.52
CA ARG A 38 9.76 4.43 24.66
C ARG A 38 9.76 3.24 23.71
N ASN A 39 10.59 3.24 22.67
CA ASN A 39 10.59 2.17 21.66
C ASN A 39 11.81 1.25 21.83
N LYS A 40 11.57 0.09 22.46
CA LYS A 40 12.62 -0.90 22.72
C LYS A 40 13.25 -1.48 21.45
N LYS A 41 12.50 -1.60 20.34
CA LYS A 41 13.04 -2.11 19.07
C LYS A 41 14.04 -1.13 18.48
N ILE A 42 13.73 0.17 18.47
CA ILE A 42 14.62 1.21 17.95
C ILE A 42 15.88 1.31 18.82
N THR A 43 15.74 1.29 20.15
CA THR A 43 16.90 1.36 21.05
C THR A 43 17.83 0.16 20.88
N LYS A 44 17.28 -1.05 20.71
CA LYS A 44 18.07 -2.25 20.41
C LYS A 44 18.78 -2.15 19.06
N PHE A 45 18.07 -1.71 18.01
CA PHE A 45 18.66 -1.50 16.68
C PHE A 45 19.85 -0.52 16.74
N LEU A 46 19.71 0.60 17.46
CA LEU A 46 20.79 1.58 17.63
C LEU A 46 21.98 1.01 18.41
N ASP A 47 21.74 0.07 19.35
CA ASP A 47 22.82 -0.65 20.02
C ASP A 47 23.56 -1.60 19.07
N ASP A 48 22.83 -2.28 18.20
CA ASP A 48 23.40 -3.19 17.24
C ASP A 48 24.17 -2.43 16.14
N VAL A 49 23.65 -1.29 15.66
CA VAL A 49 24.37 -0.35 14.77
C VAL A 49 25.68 0.13 15.40
N LYS A 50 25.64 0.54 16.68
CA LYS A 50 26.85 0.94 17.39
C LYS A 50 27.90 -0.18 17.42
N LYS A 51 27.50 -1.41 17.77
CA LYS A 51 28.42 -2.56 17.83
C LYS A 51 29.02 -2.85 16.46
N ASP A 52 28.22 -2.74 15.40
CA ASP A 52 28.67 -3.04 14.04
C ASP A 52 29.64 -1.96 13.52
N ILE A 53 29.35 -0.68 13.75
CA ILE A 53 30.29 0.42 13.44
C ILE A 53 31.63 0.22 14.13
N LEU A 54 31.63 -0.10 15.43
CA LEU A 54 32.86 -0.31 16.19
C LEU A 54 33.64 -1.53 15.71
N LYS A 55 32.97 -2.58 15.26
CA LYS A 55 33.60 -3.77 14.68
C LYS A 55 34.23 -3.49 13.32
N ASN A 56 33.63 -2.60 12.54
CA ASN A 56 34.00 -2.33 11.15
C ASN A 56 34.61 -0.92 10.97
N VAL A 57 35.24 -0.34 11.99
CA VAL A 57 35.77 1.04 11.97
C VAL A 57 36.65 1.29 10.74
N ASN A 58 37.49 0.32 10.37
CA ASN A 58 38.39 0.43 9.23
C ASN A 58 37.67 0.67 7.89
N ALA A 59 36.45 0.16 7.73
CA ALA A 59 35.65 0.38 6.52
C ALA A 59 35.19 1.85 6.38
N PHE A 60 35.10 2.59 7.50
CA PHE A 60 34.74 4.03 7.50
C PHE A 60 35.95 4.96 7.33
N LEU A 61 37.16 4.44 7.53
CA LEU A 61 38.39 5.23 7.43
C LEU A 61 38.97 5.26 6.00
N VAL A 62 38.45 4.45 5.08
CA VAL A 62 38.92 4.29 3.69
C VAL A 62 38.21 5.24 2.73
N VAL A 63 37.85 6.43 3.11
CA VAL A 63 37.23 7.38 2.19
C VAL A 63 37.94 8.72 2.29
N ASP A 64 38.81 8.99 1.35
CA ASP A 64 39.11 10.28 0.71
C ASP A 64 40.43 10.29 -0.06
N ASP A 65 40.62 9.35 -0.98
CA ASP A 65 41.71 9.49 -1.94
C ASP A 65 41.22 9.48 -3.42
N ASP A 66 39.99 9.95 -3.65
CA ASP A 66 39.40 10.06 -4.99
C ASP A 66 39.88 11.27 -5.79
N SER A 67 40.83 12.07 -5.26
CA SER A 67 41.30 13.32 -5.92
C SER A 67 42.54 13.18 -6.78
N LYS A 68 43.22 12.01 -6.88
CA LYS A 68 44.55 11.94 -7.54
C LYS A 68 44.85 10.71 -8.36
N LYS A 69 43.93 10.03 -9.01
CA LYS A 69 44.32 9.04 -10.05
C LYS A 69 43.48 9.17 -11.31
N PRO A 70 44.12 9.25 -12.51
CA PRO A 70 43.43 9.29 -13.80
C PRO A 70 42.71 7.97 -14.03
N VAL A 71 41.45 8.08 -14.44
CA VAL A 71 40.49 6.98 -14.67
C VAL A 71 41.01 6.11 -15.83
N GLN A 72 41.53 4.94 -15.53
CA GLN A 72 41.59 3.84 -16.49
C GLN A 72 40.32 2.97 -16.32
N PRO A 73 39.63 2.61 -17.41
CA PRO A 73 38.42 1.76 -17.31
C PRO A 73 38.85 0.31 -17.06
N GLN A 74 38.97 -0.06 -15.80
CA GLN A 74 39.07 -1.47 -15.41
C GLN A 74 37.69 -2.02 -15.03
N PRO A 75 37.28 -3.19 -15.57
CA PRO A 75 35.97 -3.76 -15.32
C PRO A 75 35.79 -4.43 -13.94
N GLN A 76 36.71 -4.21 -13.04
CA GLN A 76 36.65 -4.68 -11.65
C GLN A 76 36.78 -3.49 -10.68
N ARG A 77 35.90 -2.48 -10.78
CA ARG A 77 35.68 -1.64 -9.62
C ARG A 77 34.99 -2.52 -8.58
N GLN A 78 35.80 -3.03 -7.63
CA GLN A 78 35.28 -3.39 -6.32
C GLN A 78 34.27 -2.30 -5.92
N GLU A 79 33.01 -2.69 -5.72
CA GLU A 79 32.03 -1.85 -5.04
C GLU A 79 32.77 -1.27 -3.83
N VAL A 80 33.09 0.02 -3.86
CA VAL A 80 33.58 0.70 -2.68
C VAL A 80 32.46 0.50 -1.69
N LEU A 81 32.68 -0.44 -0.75
CA LEU A 81 31.75 -0.76 0.30
C LEU A 81 31.47 0.55 1.02
N ARG A 82 30.31 1.12 0.76
CA ARG A 82 29.82 2.28 1.48
C ARG A 82 29.12 1.76 2.73
N PRO A 83 29.84 1.55 3.84
CA PRO A 83 29.33 0.83 5.01
C PRO A 83 28.11 1.54 5.61
N TRP A 84 27.98 2.87 5.42
CA TRP A 84 26.83 3.63 5.88
C TRP A 84 25.52 3.28 5.16
N LEU A 85 25.57 2.68 3.96
CA LEU A 85 24.35 2.24 3.27
C LEU A 85 23.58 1.18 4.06
N ASN A 86 24.30 0.34 4.82
CA ASN A 86 23.69 -0.71 5.66
C ASN A 86 22.86 -0.13 6.82
N TYR A 87 23.07 1.14 7.19
CA TYR A 87 22.34 1.80 8.28
C TYR A 87 21.26 2.75 7.77
N ARG A 88 21.07 2.82 6.45
CA ARG A 88 20.03 3.65 5.86
C ARG A 88 18.65 3.14 6.28
N VAL A 89 17.79 4.03 6.72
CA VAL A 89 16.41 3.68 7.04
C VAL A 89 15.59 3.64 5.76
N ASN A 90 14.90 2.53 5.52
CA ASN A 90 13.87 2.44 4.50
C ASN A 90 12.53 2.86 5.13
N LEU A 91 12.05 4.05 4.79
CA LEU A 91 10.73 4.52 5.22
C LEU A 91 9.67 3.76 4.42
N PHE A 92 9.09 2.74 5.05
CA PHE A 92 8.17 1.82 4.39
C PHE A 92 6.79 2.45 4.16
N ILE A 93 6.28 3.20 5.14
CA ILE A 93 5.02 3.95 5.07
C ILE A 93 5.20 5.29 5.77
N ASP A 94 4.73 6.35 5.14
CA ASP A 94 4.67 7.69 5.74
C ASP A 94 3.21 8.11 5.93
N ASN A 95 2.78 8.15 7.18
CA ASN A 95 1.45 8.59 7.59
C ASN A 95 1.48 9.96 8.28
N SER A 96 2.59 10.71 8.15
CA SER A 96 2.78 12.00 8.85
C SER A 96 1.73 13.06 8.48
N ASN A 97 1.17 12.97 7.27
CA ASN A 97 0.19 13.92 6.74
C ASN A 97 -1.27 13.47 6.94
N LEU A 98 -1.51 12.33 7.59
CA LEU A 98 -2.86 11.84 7.84
C LEU A 98 -3.46 12.47 9.11
N GLU A 99 -4.60 13.12 8.95
CA GLU A 99 -5.38 13.67 10.09
C GLU A 99 -6.24 12.62 10.79
N GLY A 100 -6.42 11.44 10.19
CA GLY A 100 -7.27 10.36 10.71
C GLY A 100 -6.80 8.97 10.30
N ALA A 101 -7.65 7.98 10.50
CA ALA A 101 -7.39 6.62 10.06
C ALA A 101 -7.33 6.55 8.52
N PRO A 102 -6.36 5.85 7.92
CA PRO A 102 -6.28 5.71 6.48
C PRO A 102 -7.51 4.99 5.92
N VAL A 103 -8.09 5.53 4.85
CA VAL A 103 -9.16 4.89 4.07
C VAL A 103 -8.65 4.76 2.66
N ILE A 104 -8.36 3.53 2.27
CA ILE A 104 -7.72 3.22 1.01
C ILE A 104 -8.70 2.47 0.11
N MET A 105 -8.82 2.95 -1.13
CA MET A 105 -9.53 2.30 -2.22
C MET A 105 -8.63 2.35 -3.45
N ASP A 106 -8.45 1.23 -4.13
CA ASP A 106 -7.65 1.13 -5.34
C ASP A 106 -8.41 0.27 -6.37
N SER A 107 -8.04 0.37 -7.62
CA SER A 107 -8.59 -0.44 -8.72
C SER A 107 -7.68 -1.62 -9.11
N ASN A 108 -6.43 -1.64 -8.65
CA ASN A 108 -5.47 -2.69 -8.97
C ASN A 108 -5.26 -3.65 -7.80
N TYR A 109 -5.93 -4.79 -7.85
CA TYR A 109 -5.87 -5.83 -6.83
C TYR A 109 -4.94 -7.00 -7.20
N SER A 110 -3.83 -6.71 -7.87
CA SER A 110 -2.78 -7.72 -8.07
C SER A 110 -2.09 -8.09 -6.74
N TYR A 111 -1.58 -9.32 -6.65
CA TYR A 111 -0.92 -9.81 -5.44
C TYR A 111 0.18 -8.87 -4.90
N PRO A 112 1.13 -8.39 -5.75
CA PRO A 112 2.18 -7.48 -5.28
C PRO A 112 1.64 -6.14 -4.78
N ASN A 113 0.52 -5.67 -5.36
CA ASN A 113 -0.09 -4.41 -4.96
C ASN A 113 -0.83 -4.53 -3.63
N ILE A 114 -1.48 -5.67 -3.35
CA ILE A 114 -2.19 -5.89 -2.07
C ILE A 114 -1.22 -6.19 -0.93
N PHE A 115 -0.30 -7.16 -1.13
CA PHE A 115 0.53 -7.73 -0.08
C PHE A 115 1.94 -7.15 -0.01
N GLY A 116 2.29 -6.28 -0.97
CA GLY A 116 3.65 -5.77 -1.11
C GLY A 116 4.55 -6.70 -1.94
N LYS A 117 5.70 -6.20 -2.26
CA LYS A 117 6.67 -6.91 -3.09
C LYS A 117 8.10 -6.60 -2.68
N LEU A 118 8.99 -7.53 -3.02
CA LEU A 118 10.42 -7.34 -3.01
C LEU A 118 10.88 -7.15 -4.46
N GLU A 119 11.50 -6.02 -4.76
CA GLU A 119 12.06 -5.75 -6.08
C GLU A 119 13.48 -6.32 -6.18
N TYR A 120 13.91 -6.62 -7.39
CA TYR A 120 15.23 -7.16 -7.66
C TYR A 120 15.92 -6.34 -8.74
N GLU A 121 17.19 -6.09 -8.56
CA GLU A 121 18.06 -5.52 -9.61
C GLU A 121 18.83 -6.62 -10.31
N ASN A 122 18.94 -6.50 -11.64
CA ASN A 122 19.79 -7.41 -12.42
C ASN A 122 21.21 -6.87 -12.40
N TYR A 123 22.10 -7.59 -11.73
CA TYR A 123 23.52 -7.27 -11.67
C TYR A 123 24.33 -8.37 -12.37
N TYR A 124 24.77 -8.09 -13.60
CA TYR A 124 25.55 -9.04 -14.43
C TYR A 124 24.94 -10.45 -14.53
N GLY A 125 23.63 -10.53 -14.73
CA GLY A 125 22.92 -11.81 -14.87
C GLY A 125 22.51 -12.49 -13.54
N SER A 126 22.86 -11.92 -12.40
CA SER A 126 22.36 -12.36 -11.08
C SER A 126 21.37 -11.34 -10.53
N LEU A 127 20.29 -11.85 -9.92
CA LEU A 127 19.30 -11.01 -9.26
C LEU A 127 19.78 -10.69 -7.84
N LYS A 128 19.97 -9.41 -7.55
CA LYS A 128 20.29 -8.91 -6.21
C LYS A 128 19.10 -8.16 -5.65
N THR A 129 18.90 -8.25 -4.36
CA THR A 129 17.90 -7.47 -3.63
C THR A 129 18.46 -7.05 -2.27
N ASP A 130 17.94 -5.97 -1.74
CA ASP A 130 18.21 -5.53 -0.38
C ASP A 130 16.93 -5.03 0.32
N TYR A 131 17.05 -4.66 1.58
CA TYR A 131 15.90 -4.20 2.37
C TYR A 131 15.31 -2.86 1.86
N THR A 132 16.03 -2.07 1.08
CA THR A 132 15.53 -0.81 0.50
C THR A 132 14.61 -1.05 -0.69
N MET A 133 14.64 -2.27 -1.25
CA MET A 133 13.80 -2.69 -2.37
C MET A 133 12.45 -3.29 -1.94
N LEU A 134 12.18 -3.32 -0.64
CA LEU A 134 10.88 -3.64 -0.10
C LEU A 134 9.89 -2.53 -0.41
N LYS A 135 8.75 -2.89 -1.04
CA LYS A 135 7.65 -1.98 -1.36
C LYS A 135 6.39 -2.39 -0.61
N PRO A 136 5.71 -1.44 0.05
CA PRO A 136 4.46 -1.72 0.74
C PRO A 136 3.34 -2.06 -0.26
N GLY A 137 2.38 -2.88 0.20
CA GLY A 137 1.12 -3.09 -0.48
C GLY A 137 -0.03 -2.36 0.22
N LEU A 138 -1.23 -2.41 -0.39
CA LEU A 138 -2.43 -1.73 0.11
C LEU A 138 -2.76 -2.09 1.56
N LEU A 139 -2.55 -3.36 1.96
CA LEU A 139 -2.76 -3.79 3.35
C LEU A 139 -1.81 -3.10 4.34
N HIS A 140 -0.58 -2.80 3.91
CA HIS A 140 0.36 -2.06 4.74
C HIS A 140 -0.06 -0.58 4.86
N ILE A 141 -0.44 0.03 3.73
CA ILE A 141 -0.83 1.45 3.66
C ILE A 141 -2.13 1.69 4.44
N ALA A 142 -3.08 0.74 4.37
CA ALA A 142 -4.36 0.82 5.07
C ALA A 142 -4.27 0.40 6.55
N ASN A 143 -3.11 -0.02 7.05
CA ASN A 143 -2.96 -0.50 8.42
C ASN A 143 -3.29 0.62 9.45
N GLY A 144 -4.14 0.30 10.41
CA GLY A 144 -4.73 1.27 11.33
C GLY A 144 -6.07 1.87 10.86
N GLY A 145 -6.54 1.50 9.66
CA GLY A 145 -7.75 2.07 9.06
C GLY A 145 -8.61 1.08 8.28
N TYR A 146 -8.96 1.45 7.06
CA TYR A 146 -9.92 0.74 6.21
C TYR A 146 -9.34 0.49 4.82
N LEU A 147 -9.53 -0.72 4.30
CA LEU A 147 -9.25 -1.09 2.91
C LEU A 147 -10.56 -1.49 2.24
N ILE A 148 -10.93 -0.76 1.19
CA ILE A 148 -12.15 -0.97 0.41
C ILE A 148 -11.75 -1.63 -0.91
N MET A 149 -12.36 -2.77 -1.23
CA MET A 149 -12.03 -3.56 -2.44
C MET A 149 -13.28 -4.10 -3.12
N GLN A 150 -13.20 -4.28 -4.44
CA GLN A 150 -14.21 -5.00 -5.19
C GLN A 150 -14.07 -6.50 -4.94
N ALA A 151 -15.14 -7.14 -4.47
CA ALA A 151 -15.13 -8.56 -4.13
C ALA A 151 -14.89 -9.45 -5.36
N THR A 152 -15.47 -9.08 -6.52
CA THR A 152 -15.28 -9.81 -7.78
C THR A 152 -13.82 -9.92 -8.15
N ASP A 153 -13.05 -8.86 -8.04
CA ASP A 153 -11.67 -8.81 -8.49
C ASP A 153 -10.75 -9.63 -7.58
N ILE A 154 -11.00 -9.54 -6.26
CA ILE A 154 -10.24 -10.33 -5.26
C ILE A 154 -10.54 -11.81 -5.38
N VAL A 155 -11.81 -12.19 -5.53
CA VAL A 155 -12.23 -13.60 -5.60
C VAL A 155 -11.82 -14.24 -6.92
N SER A 156 -11.77 -13.49 -8.02
CA SER A 156 -11.29 -13.97 -9.32
C SER A 156 -9.83 -14.43 -9.26
N ASN A 157 -9.03 -13.89 -8.35
CA ASN A 157 -7.67 -14.36 -8.09
C ASN A 157 -7.65 -15.18 -6.80
N GLN A 158 -7.82 -16.51 -6.96
CA GLN A 158 -7.88 -17.42 -5.82
C GLN A 158 -6.68 -17.29 -4.87
N TYR A 159 -5.48 -17.07 -5.39
CA TYR A 159 -4.28 -16.92 -4.58
C TYR A 159 -4.33 -15.64 -3.70
N CYS A 160 -4.80 -14.53 -4.27
CA CYS A 160 -5.01 -13.29 -3.51
C CYS A 160 -6.08 -13.48 -2.42
N TYR A 161 -7.19 -14.12 -2.76
CA TYR A 161 -8.29 -14.35 -1.82
C TYR A 161 -7.87 -15.24 -0.64
N GLU A 162 -7.21 -16.36 -0.90
CA GLU A 162 -6.72 -17.28 0.14
C GLU A 162 -5.66 -16.61 1.03
N THR A 163 -4.75 -15.83 0.43
CA THR A 163 -3.74 -15.08 1.20
C THR A 163 -4.41 -13.99 2.05
N LEU A 164 -5.41 -13.29 1.53
CA LEU A 164 -6.16 -12.30 2.29
C LEU A 164 -6.82 -12.94 3.52
N LYS A 165 -7.50 -14.09 3.36
CA LYS A 165 -8.10 -14.83 4.47
C LYS A 165 -7.05 -15.24 5.51
N LYS A 166 -5.88 -15.75 5.06
CA LYS A 166 -4.77 -16.11 5.94
C LYS A 166 -4.34 -14.90 6.78
N VAL A 167 -4.07 -13.77 6.13
CA VAL A 167 -3.60 -12.54 6.77
C VAL A 167 -4.64 -11.97 7.75
N LEU A 168 -5.92 -11.94 7.38
CA LEU A 168 -6.99 -11.48 8.27
C LEU A 168 -7.17 -12.37 9.51
N ARG A 169 -6.90 -13.67 9.38
CA ARG A 169 -6.98 -14.63 10.46
C ARG A 169 -5.78 -14.54 11.41
N THR A 170 -4.56 -14.45 10.86
CA THR A 170 -3.33 -14.36 11.65
C THR A 170 -3.10 -12.98 12.23
N LYS A 171 -3.68 -11.94 11.63
CA LYS A 171 -3.43 -10.51 11.92
C LYS A 171 -1.95 -10.13 11.79
N GLU A 172 -1.25 -10.80 10.91
CA GLU A 172 0.15 -10.55 10.58
C GLU A 172 0.32 -10.56 9.06
N LEU A 173 1.09 -9.61 8.56
CA LEU A 173 1.39 -9.46 7.15
C LEU A 173 2.89 -9.58 6.93
N GLY A 174 3.30 -10.65 6.24
CA GLY A 174 4.65 -10.85 5.73
C GLY A 174 4.69 -10.57 4.23
N ILE A 175 5.81 -10.07 3.74
CA ILE A 175 6.05 -9.94 2.30
C ILE A 175 6.64 -11.25 1.81
N GLU A 176 5.86 -11.98 1.03
CA GLU A 176 6.27 -13.23 0.38
C GLU A 176 6.26 -13.00 -1.14
N ASN A 177 7.25 -13.53 -1.85
CA ASN A 177 7.28 -13.46 -3.31
C ASN A 177 6.63 -14.73 -3.87
N PRO A 178 5.50 -14.67 -4.58
CA PRO A 178 4.84 -15.86 -5.13
C PRO A 178 5.74 -16.63 -6.12
N VAL A 179 6.67 -15.94 -6.77
CA VAL A 179 7.63 -16.52 -7.74
C VAL A 179 8.64 -17.46 -7.04
N ASP A 180 8.97 -17.20 -5.76
CA ASP A 180 9.92 -18.03 -5.00
C ASP A 180 9.39 -19.45 -4.76
N GLN A 181 8.06 -19.66 -4.82
CA GLN A 181 7.44 -20.97 -4.61
C GLN A 181 7.49 -21.88 -5.84
N HIS A 182 7.72 -21.32 -7.04
CA HIS A 182 7.66 -22.04 -8.31
C HIS A 182 8.96 -21.98 -9.14
N SER A 183 9.97 -21.20 -8.69
CA SER A 183 11.22 -21.10 -9.43
C SER A 183 12.27 -22.08 -8.90
N SER A 184 12.87 -22.84 -9.81
CA SER A 184 14.01 -23.72 -9.53
C SER A 184 15.32 -22.95 -9.30
N MET A 185 15.30 -21.62 -9.39
CA MET A 185 16.45 -20.77 -9.15
C MET A 185 16.58 -20.49 -7.64
N VAL A 186 17.73 -20.77 -7.09
CA VAL A 186 18.10 -20.37 -5.73
C VAL A 186 18.27 -18.85 -5.71
N MET A 187 17.20 -18.13 -5.39
CA MET A 187 17.28 -16.71 -5.11
C MET A 187 17.56 -16.51 -3.62
N VAL A 188 18.47 -15.59 -3.33
CA VAL A 188 18.66 -15.13 -1.95
C VAL A 188 17.42 -14.30 -1.60
N SER A 189 16.45 -14.93 -0.95
CA SER A 189 15.21 -14.29 -0.55
C SER A 189 15.39 -13.59 0.80
N LEU A 190 15.08 -12.30 0.84
CA LEU A 190 15.00 -11.54 2.08
C LEU A 190 13.63 -11.81 2.74
N LYS A 191 13.62 -12.26 3.98
CA LYS A 191 12.39 -12.47 4.75
C LYS A 191 12.29 -11.42 5.86
N PRO A 192 11.57 -10.32 5.62
CA PRO A 192 11.35 -9.31 6.66
C PRO A 192 10.47 -9.86 7.79
N GLU A 193 10.61 -9.30 8.99
CA GLU A 193 9.70 -9.58 10.10
C GLU A 193 8.25 -9.27 9.68
N PRO A 194 7.26 -10.14 9.99
CA PRO A 194 5.85 -9.85 9.74
C PRO A 194 5.40 -8.61 10.51
N ILE A 195 4.57 -7.81 9.88
CA ILE A 195 4.00 -6.58 10.47
C ILE A 195 2.64 -6.91 11.06
N PRO A 196 2.38 -6.57 12.35
CA PRO A 196 1.07 -6.73 12.95
C PRO A 196 0.02 -5.90 12.20
N LEU A 197 -1.12 -6.52 11.89
CA LEU A 197 -2.18 -5.92 11.10
C LEU A 197 -3.39 -5.59 11.97
N ASN A 198 -3.81 -4.32 11.94
CA ASN A 198 -5.00 -3.82 12.59
C ASN A 198 -5.81 -2.96 11.62
N LEU A 199 -6.50 -3.59 10.69
CA LEU A 199 -7.34 -2.88 9.72
C LEU A 199 -8.69 -3.56 9.57
N LYS A 200 -9.63 -2.86 8.96
CA LYS A 200 -10.91 -3.39 8.53
C LYS A 200 -10.97 -3.43 7.01
N VAL A 201 -11.33 -4.59 6.49
CA VAL A 201 -11.54 -4.80 5.05
C VAL A 201 -13.03 -4.71 4.76
N ILE A 202 -13.37 -3.91 3.75
CA ILE A 202 -14.73 -3.75 3.22
C ILE A 202 -14.74 -4.31 1.80
N LEU A 203 -15.54 -5.34 1.57
CA LEU A 203 -15.74 -5.90 0.24
C LEU A 203 -17.05 -5.36 -0.34
N ILE A 204 -16.95 -4.78 -1.53
CA ILE A 204 -18.12 -4.33 -2.31
C ILE A 204 -18.43 -5.41 -3.35
N GLY A 205 -19.67 -5.84 -3.40
CA GLY A 205 -20.11 -6.88 -4.34
C GLY A 205 -21.61 -6.92 -4.48
N ASN A 206 -22.10 -7.82 -5.33
CA ASN A 206 -23.53 -8.05 -5.50
C ASN A 206 -24.01 -9.22 -4.64
N GLU A 207 -25.32 -9.33 -4.50
CA GLU A 207 -25.96 -10.37 -3.69
C GLU A 207 -25.64 -11.78 -4.18
N ALA A 208 -25.58 -12.01 -5.50
CA ALA A 208 -25.30 -13.34 -6.06
C ALA A 208 -23.90 -13.83 -5.65
N LEU A 209 -22.89 -12.95 -5.71
CA LEU A 209 -21.53 -13.26 -5.25
C LEU A 209 -21.49 -13.53 -3.75
N TYR A 210 -22.20 -12.71 -2.96
CA TYR A 210 -22.30 -12.90 -1.51
C TYR A 210 -22.88 -14.26 -1.15
N GLN A 211 -23.99 -14.67 -1.78
CA GLN A 211 -24.61 -15.97 -1.55
C GLN A 211 -23.68 -17.13 -1.98
N THR A 212 -22.96 -16.95 -3.09
CA THR A 212 -21.98 -17.93 -3.53
C THR A 212 -20.85 -18.09 -2.52
N LEU A 213 -20.29 -17.00 -2.03
CA LEU A 213 -19.20 -17.03 -1.03
C LEU A 213 -19.65 -17.67 0.28
N ILE A 214 -20.86 -17.38 0.74
CA ILE A 214 -21.41 -18.01 1.95
C ILE A 214 -21.61 -19.51 1.79
N SER A 215 -22.00 -19.97 0.61
CA SER A 215 -22.28 -21.39 0.38
C SER A 215 -21.01 -22.21 0.17
N VAL A 216 -19.99 -21.63 -0.45
CA VAL A 216 -18.75 -22.33 -0.84
C VAL A 216 -17.66 -22.17 0.22
N ASP A 217 -17.53 -20.99 0.86
CA ASP A 217 -16.44 -20.69 1.76
C ASP A 217 -16.91 -20.60 3.23
N THR A 218 -16.59 -21.60 4.00
CA THR A 218 -16.96 -21.69 5.43
C THR A 218 -16.28 -20.65 6.31
N ASP A 219 -15.15 -20.08 5.88
CA ASP A 219 -14.42 -19.06 6.63
C ASP A 219 -14.89 -17.64 6.31
N PHE A 220 -15.59 -17.43 5.19
CA PHE A 220 -16.09 -16.12 4.80
C PHE A 220 -16.92 -15.45 5.89
N ARG A 221 -17.93 -16.15 6.45
CA ARG A 221 -18.78 -15.63 7.53
C ARG A 221 -18.03 -15.31 8.82
N LYS A 222 -16.92 -16.01 9.09
CA LYS A 222 -16.11 -15.78 10.29
C LYS A 222 -15.29 -14.50 10.18
N LEU A 223 -14.83 -14.18 8.97
CA LEU A 223 -14.00 -13.02 8.68
C LEU A 223 -14.84 -11.77 8.37
N PHE A 224 -15.88 -11.91 7.55
CA PHE A 224 -16.79 -10.85 7.12
C PHE A 224 -18.15 -10.99 7.82
N LYS A 225 -18.24 -10.47 9.04
CA LYS A 225 -19.38 -10.69 9.93
C LYS A 225 -20.54 -9.73 9.70
N ILE A 226 -20.28 -8.61 9.06
CA ILE A 226 -21.27 -7.54 8.86
C ILE A 226 -21.61 -7.49 7.37
N LYS A 227 -22.88 -7.71 7.05
CA LYS A 227 -23.48 -7.43 5.75
C LYS A 227 -24.18 -6.09 5.82
N VAL A 228 -23.90 -5.22 4.87
CA VAL A 228 -24.66 -4.00 4.63
C VAL A 228 -25.28 -4.14 3.26
N GLU A 229 -26.60 -4.06 3.21
CA GLU A 229 -27.37 -4.22 1.99
C GLU A 229 -28.00 -2.87 1.61
N PHE A 230 -27.87 -2.51 0.34
CA PHE A 230 -28.53 -1.36 -0.24
C PHE A 230 -29.73 -1.85 -1.05
N GLU A 231 -30.90 -1.30 -0.77
CA GLU A 231 -32.10 -1.62 -1.54
C GLU A 231 -32.05 -1.00 -2.94
N ASP A 232 -32.54 -1.72 -3.92
CA ASP A 232 -32.58 -1.28 -5.32
C ASP A 232 -33.70 -0.28 -5.59
N ASP A 233 -34.60 -0.06 -4.62
CA ASP A 233 -35.72 0.85 -4.73
C ASP A 233 -36.02 1.60 -3.40
N ALA A 234 -36.72 2.71 -3.49
CA ALA A 234 -37.17 3.52 -2.36
C ALA A 234 -38.62 3.95 -2.56
N PRO A 235 -39.43 4.20 -1.50
CA PRO A 235 -40.79 4.66 -1.63
C PRO A 235 -40.90 5.98 -2.43
N LEU A 236 -41.92 6.09 -3.29
CA LEU A 236 -42.21 7.31 -4.04
C LEU A 236 -42.84 8.37 -3.11
N THR A 237 -41.99 9.08 -2.37
CA THR A 237 -42.38 10.19 -1.51
C THR A 237 -41.79 11.49 -2.04
N LEU A 238 -42.41 12.63 -1.66
CA LEU A 238 -41.88 13.95 -2.03
C LEU A 238 -40.42 14.16 -1.56
N GLU A 239 -40.10 13.59 -0.40
CA GLU A 239 -38.76 13.66 0.15
C GLU A 239 -37.75 12.89 -0.75
N ASN A 240 -38.08 11.66 -1.14
CA ASN A 240 -37.21 10.85 -1.99
C ASN A 240 -37.12 11.39 -3.42
N MET A 241 -38.20 11.95 -3.97
CA MET A 241 -38.15 12.69 -5.24
C MET A 241 -37.18 13.88 -5.18
N ASN A 242 -37.21 14.66 -4.10
CA ASN A 242 -36.30 15.78 -3.89
C ASN A 242 -34.84 15.30 -3.71
N LYS A 243 -34.61 14.16 -3.04
CA LYS A 243 -33.27 13.55 -2.94
C LYS A 243 -32.74 13.12 -4.30
N LEU A 244 -33.60 12.45 -5.10
CA LEU A 244 -33.23 12.06 -6.47
C LEU A 244 -32.91 13.28 -7.33
N ALA A 245 -33.70 14.33 -7.24
CA ALA A 245 -33.45 15.59 -7.97
C ALA A 245 -32.08 16.20 -7.61
N ARG A 246 -31.69 16.18 -6.34
CA ARG A 246 -30.36 16.64 -5.90
C ARG A 246 -29.22 15.76 -6.42
N VAL A 247 -29.42 14.44 -6.50
CA VAL A 247 -28.42 13.52 -7.09
C VAL A 247 -28.23 13.85 -8.57
N VAL A 248 -29.31 14.05 -9.31
CA VAL A 248 -29.26 14.39 -10.74
C VAL A 248 -28.62 15.76 -10.96
N GLU A 249 -28.97 16.74 -10.13
CA GLU A 249 -28.36 18.08 -10.17
C GLU A 249 -26.85 18.01 -9.91
N GLY A 250 -26.42 17.28 -8.87
CA GLY A 250 -25.00 17.06 -8.57
C GLY A 250 -24.26 16.38 -9.71
N PHE A 251 -24.88 15.40 -10.36
CA PHE A 251 -24.33 14.76 -11.55
C PHE A 251 -24.15 15.77 -12.71
N CYS A 252 -25.18 16.56 -12.99
CA CYS A 252 -25.09 17.58 -14.05
C CYS A 252 -23.99 18.61 -13.76
N GLN A 253 -23.80 19.00 -12.51
CA GLN A 253 -22.72 19.92 -12.12
C GLN A 253 -21.33 19.28 -12.29
N THR A 254 -21.18 18.03 -11.87
CA THR A 254 -19.89 17.31 -11.95
C THR A 254 -19.47 17.05 -13.39
N GLU A 255 -20.43 16.70 -14.27
CA GLU A 255 -20.18 16.39 -15.67
C GLU A 255 -20.34 17.63 -16.60
N GLU A 256 -20.51 18.82 -16.03
CA GLU A 256 -20.69 20.09 -16.76
C GLU A 256 -21.82 20.00 -17.81
N LEU A 257 -22.94 19.32 -17.44
CA LEU A 257 -24.10 19.15 -18.30
C LEU A 257 -25.08 20.34 -18.15
N PRO A 258 -25.93 20.60 -19.18
CA PRO A 258 -27.03 21.54 -19.02
C PRO A 258 -27.95 21.14 -17.87
N PRO A 259 -28.48 22.07 -17.08
CA PRO A 259 -29.42 21.76 -16.00
C PRO A 259 -30.75 21.22 -16.56
N LEU A 260 -31.40 20.38 -15.78
CA LEU A 260 -32.75 19.91 -16.10
C LEU A 260 -33.79 20.96 -15.70
N ASP A 261 -34.79 21.15 -16.55
CA ASP A 261 -35.96 21.91 -16.20
C ASP A 261 -36.97 21.05 -15.38
N ARG A 262 -38.07 21.64 -14.94
CA ARG A 262 -39.09 20.94 -14.18
C ARG A 262 -39.70 19.76 -14.96
N SER A 263 -39.85 19.92 -16.28
CA SER A 263 -40.46 18.89 -17.12
C SER A 263 -39.50 17.72 -17.36
N GLY A 264 -38.20 18.00 -17.55
CA GLY A 264 -37.15 17.01 -17.63
C GLY A 264 -37.01 16.19 -16.32
N MET A 265 -37.01 16.89 -15.17
CA MET A 265 -36.97 16.22 -13.88
C MET A 265 -38.21 15.33 -13.63
N ALA A 266 -39.40 15.78 -14.05
CA ALA A 266 -40.60 14.93 -13.95
C ALA A 266 -40.47 13.63 -14.77
N LYS A 267 -39.83 13.72 -15.95
CA LYS A 267 -39.55 12.53 -16.77
C LYS A 267 -38.49 11.61 -16.18
N VAL A 268 -37.50 12.17 -15.53
CA VAL A 268 -36.50 11.35 -14.79
C VAL A 268 -37.15 10.60 -13.63
N ILE A 269 -38.05 11.24 -12.88
CA ILE A 269 -38.80 10.60 -11.80
C ILE A 269 -39.72 9.49 -12.34
N GLU A 270 -40.43 9.77 -13.45
CA GLU A 270 -41.26 8.76 -14.14
C GLU A 270 -40.41 7.56 -14.60
N PHE A 271 -39.21 7.82 -15.13
CA PHE A 271 -38.27 6.78 -15.55
C PHE A 271 -37.77 5.96 -14.36
N ALA A 272 -37.43 6.60 -13.27
CA ALA A 272 -37.00 5.92 -12.05
C ALA A 272 -38.09 5.00 -11.47
N SER A 273 -39.37 5.44 -11.56
CA SER A 273 -40.51 4.60 -11.17
C SER A 273 -40.68 3.39 -12.11
N ARG A 274 -40.49 3.58 -13.43
CA ARG A 274 -40.50 2.45 -14.38
C ARG A 274 -39.38 1.45 -14.13
N LEU A 275 -38.16 1.93 -13.79
CA LEU A 275 -37.04 1.07 -13.44
C LEU A 275 -37.31 0.23 -12.19
N ALA A 276 -38.06 0.78 -11.23
CA ALA A 276 -38.51 0.03 -10.04
C ALA A 276 -39.60 -1.00 -10.33
N ASN A 277 -40.20 -0.94 -11.53
CA ASN A 277 -41.36 -1.75 -11.94
C ASN A 277 -42.53 -1.71 -10.94
N ASP A 278 -42.63 -0.59 -10.20
CA ASP A 278 -43.67 -0.34 -9.19
C ASP A 278 -44.01 1.17 -9.16
N GLN A 279 -45.28 1.50 -9.33
CA GLN A 279 -45.73 2.89 -9.37
C GLN A 279 -45.63 3.61 -8.01
N THR A 280 -45.42 2.87 -6.93
CA THR A 280 -45.27 3.43 -5.57
C THR A 280 -43.81 3.59 -5.16
N LYS A 281 -42.90 3.23 -6.03
CA LYS A 281 -41.46 3.22 -5.74
C LYS A 281 -40.63 3.98 -6.78
N LEU A 282 -39.40 4.35 -6.38
CA LEU A 282 -38.35 4.92 -7.20
C LEU A 282 -37.14 3.98 -7.20
N SER A 283 -36.57 3.69 -8.32
CA SER A 283 -35.30 2.95 -8.37
C SER A 283 -34.15 3.76 -7.80
N THR A 284 -33.25 3.09 -7.09
CA THR A 284 -31.99 3.63 -6.58
C THR A 284 -30.79 3.26 -7.46
N ARG A 285 -31.05 2.69 -8.66
CA ARG A 285 -30.02 2.40 -9.67
C ARG A 285 -29.59 3.68 -10.38
N PHE A 286 -28.83 4.53 -9.64
CA PHE A 286 -28.46 5.87 -10.09
C PHE A 286 -27.65 5.87 -11.39
N SER A 287 -26.84 4.85 -11.65
CA SER A 287 -26.08 4.73 -12.92
C SER A 287 -26.98 4.72 -14.15
N GLU A 288 -28.10 3.99 -14.11
CA GLU A 288 -29.07 3.93 -15.21
C GLU A 288 -29.82 5.25 -15.37
N ILE A 289 -30.12 5.91 -14.25
CA ILE A 289 -30.80 7.22 -14.25
C ILE A 289 -29.87 8.31 -14.81
N THR A 290 -28.64 8.36 -14.36
CA THR A 290 -27.66 9.37 -14.83
C THR A 290 -27.25 9.14 -16.28
N GLN A 291 -27.24 7.88 -16.75
CA GLN A 291 -27.00 7.58 -18.16
C GLN A 291 -28.05 8.25 -19.07
N ILE A 292 -29.35 8.10 -18.74
CA ILE A 292 -30.43 8.74 -19.51
C ILE A 292 -30.30 10.28 -19.48
N VAL A 293 -29.92 10.85 -18.34
CA VAL A 293 -29.69 12.30 -18.24
C VAL A 293 -28.53 12.72 -19.16
N GLY A 294 -27.45 11.95 -19.21
CA GLY A 294 -26.31 12.20 -20.13
C GLY A 294 -26.70 12.12 -21.62
N GLU A 295 -27.55 11.15 -21.97
CA GLU A 295 -28.09 11.03 -23.34
C GLU A 295 -28.98 12.23 -23.69
N ALA A 296 -29.87 12.63 -22.79
CA ALA A 296 -30.71 13.78 -22.94
C ALA A 296 -29.91 15.08 -23.09
N ALA A 297 -28.86 15.25 -22.28
CA ALA A 297 -27.94 16.38 -22.37
C ALA A 297 -27.24 16.44 -23.73
N THR A 298 -26.85 15.28 -24.27
CA THR A 298 -26.23 15.23 -25.60
C THR A 298 -27.20 15.67 -26.69
N LEU A 299 -28.47 15.27 -26.60
CA LEU A 299 -29.53 15.74 -27.53
C LEU A 299 -29.80 17.21 -27.38
N ALA A 300 -29.87 17.76 -26.17
CA ALA A 300 -30.06 19.18 -25.93
C ALA A 300 -28.91 20.00 -26.55
N ARG A 301 -27.65 19.57 -26.37
CA ARG A 301 -26.49 20.20 -27.00
C ARG A 301 -26.56 20.21 -28.53
N LEU A 302 -26.98 19.08 -29.13
CA LEU A 302 -27.17 18.97 -30.59
C LEU A 302 -28.25 19.95 -31.07
N ARG A 303 -29.30 20.16 -30.30
CA ARG A 303 -30.38 21.11 -30.59
C ARG A 303 -30.07 22.55 -30.17
N ARG A 304 -28.90 22.78 -29.56
CA ARG A 304 -28.48 24.07 -29.01
C ARG A 304 -29.42 24.61 -27.92
N GLU A 305 -30.05 23.73 -27.18
CA GLU A 305 -30.89 24.02 -26.02
C GLU A 305 -30.02 24.28 -24.79
N LYS A 306 -30.44 25.22 -23.93
CA LYS A 306 -29.68 25.56 -22.71
C LYS A 306 -30.09 24.72 -21.48
N VAL A 307 -31.17 24.00 -21.58
CA VAL A 307 -31.75 23.16 -20.53
C VAL A 307 -32.16 21.79 -21.13
N ILE A 308 -32.23 20.78 -20.30
CA ILE A 308 -32.71 19.46 -20.64
C ILE A 308 -34.17 19.32 -20.22
#